data_889ec4f23efb40098bfa01a708cc8034
#
_entry.id   889ec4f23efb40098bfa01a708cc8034
#
_cell.length_a   1.000
_cell.length_b   1.000
_cell.length_c   1.000
_cell.angle_alpha   90.00
_cell.angle_beta   90.00
_cell.angle_gamma   90.00
#
_symmetry.space_group_name_H-M   'P 1'
#
loop_
_entity.id
_entity.type
_entity.pdbx_description
1 polymer ?
#
loop_
_entity_poly.entity_id
_entity_poly.type
_entity_poly.pdbx_seq_one_letter_code
_entity_poly.pdbx_strand_id
1 'polypeptide(L)'
;MRKIYYIFLCSLISGNIRGAGLDVTDPEPVPVDHPIVNNENIVITPHIGSASKATFTAMGIAAANNVVAALKGKDIPSPVN
;
A
#
# COMPACT_ATOMS: atom_id res chain seq x y z
N MET A 1 -8.38 3.22 6.40
CA MET A 1 -8.25 2.64 5.05
C MET A 1 -9.59 2.32 4.41
N ARG A 2 -10.52 1.64 5.10
CA ARG A 2 -11.86 1.31 4.53
C ARG A 2 -12.64 2.54 4.04
N LYS A 3 -12.62 3.64 4.80
CA LYS A 3 -13.31 4.90 4.42
C LYS A 3 -12.77 5.49 3.12
N ILE A 4 -11.48 5.33 2.83
CA ILE A 4 -10.84 5.83 1.61
C ILE A 4 -11.40 5.11 0.38
N TYR A 5 -11.59 3.79 0.44
CA TYR A 5 -12.18 3.04 -0.67
C TYR A 5 -13.61 3.46 -0.98
N TYR A 6 -14.43 3.72 0.05
CA TYR A 6 -15.78 4.23 -0.16
C TYR A 6 -15.77 5.60 -0.82
N ILE A 7 -14.85 6.48 -0.42
CA ILE A 7 -14.69 7.80 -1.05
C ILE A 7 -14.30 7.65 -2.52
N PHE A 8 -13.36 6.78 -2.85
CA PHE A 8 -12.97 6.48 -4.23
C PHE A 8 -14.13 5.92 -5.04
N LEU A 9 -14.84 4.94 -4.52
CA LEU A 9 -16.00 4.35 -5.20
C LEU A 9 -17.09 5.39 -5.45
N CYS A 10 -17.43 6.20 -4.47
CA CYS A 10 -18.40 7.27 -4.61
C CYS A 10 -17.97 8.29 -5.68
N SER A 11 -16.68 8.66 -5.68
CA SER A 11 -16.14 9.60 -6.65
C SER A 11 -16.14 9.04 -8.09
N LEU A 12 -15.91 7.74 -8.24
CA LEU A 12 -16.01 7.06 -9.55
C LEU A 12 -17.44 6.98 -10.04
N ILE A 13 -18.38 6.58 -9.15
CA ILE A 13 -19.79 6.46 -9.48
C ILE A 13 -20.39 7.81 -9.84
N SER A 14 -20.02 8.87 -9.13
CA SER A 14 -20.49 10.24 -9.40
C SER A 14 -19.83 10.90 -10.61
N GLY A 15 -18.78 10.29 -11.18
CA GLY A 15 -18.05 10.83 -12.32
C GLY A 15 -17.04 11.93 -11.97
N ASN A 16 -16.77 12.16 -10.69
CA ASN A 16 -15.78 13.16 -10.24
C ASN A 16 -14.33 12.75 -10.59
N ILE A 17 -14.06 11.45 -10.65
CA ILE A 17 -12.81 10.89 -11.15
C ILE A 17 -13.10 9.86 -12.23
N ARG A 18 -12.21 9.73 -13.20
CA ARG A 18 -12.40 8.83 -14.36
C ARG A 18 -11.96 7.40 -14.08
N GLY A 19 -11.02 7.21 -13.17
CA GLY A 19 -10.46 5.91 -12.86
C GLY A 19 -9.51 5.97 -11.69
N ALA A 20 -9.05 4.81 -11.25
CA ALA A 20 -8.08 4.67 -10.18
C ALA A 20 -7.12 3.52 -10.44
N GLY A 21 -5.85 3.69 -10.03
CA GLY A 21 -4.87 2.62 -9.95
C GLY A 21 -4.53 2.37 -8.48
N LEU A 22 -4.65 1.14 -8.03
CA LEU A 22 -4.42 0.76 -6.65
C LEU A 22 -3.39 -0.36 -6.57
N ASP A 23 -2.36 -0.18 -5.76
CA ASP A 23 -1.39 -1.26 -5.47
C ASP A 23 -1.56 -1.82 -4.07
N VAL A 24 -2.35 -1.14 -3.23
CA VAL A 24 -2.63 -1.55 -1.85
C VAL A 24 -4.13 -1.60 -1.64
N THR A 25 -4.59 -2.65 -1.00
CA THR A 25 -6.00 -2.84 -0.64
C THR A 25 -6.14 -3.20 0.84
N ASP A 26 -7.33 -3.02 1.38
CA ASP A 26 -7.67 -3.45 2.73
C ASP A 26 -9.08 -4.06 2.71
N PRO A 27 -9.23 -5.37 2.91
CA PRO A 27 -8.19 -6.36 3.22
C PRO A 27 -7.29 -6.73 2.05
N GLU A 28 -6.14 -7.31 2.33
CA GLU A 28 -5.26 -7.93 1.36
C GLU A 28 -5.12 -9.44 1.64
N PRO A 29 -5.33 -10.30 0.62
CA PRO A 29 -5.83 -9.96 -0.73
C PRO A 29 -7.28 -9.47 -0.70
N VAL A 30 -7.61 -8.58 -1.65
CA VAL A 30 -8.97 -8.08 -1.78
C VAL A 30 -9.90 -9.20 -2.28
N PRO A 31 -11.10 -9.38 -1.69
CA PRO A 31 -12.04 -10.38 -2.15
C PRO A 31 -12.45 -10.15 -3.61
N VAL A 32 -12.62 -11.24 -4.37
CA VAL A 32 -12.94 -11.19 -5.81
C VAL A 32 -14.31 -10.57 -6.10
N ASP A 33 -15.21 -10.59 -5.15
CA ASP A 33 -16.56 -10.01 -5.25
C ASP A 33 -16.62 -8.57 -4.75
N HIS A 34 -15.49 -8.01 -4.31
CA HIS A 34 -15.45 -6.63 -3.83
C HIS A 34 -15.73 -5.64 -4.98
N PRO A 35 -16.53 -4.60 -4.77
CA PRO A 35 -16.90 -3.64 -5.81
C PRO A 35 -15.73 -3.01 -6.56
N ILE A 36 -14.57 -2.81 -5.91
CA ILE A 36 -13.38 -2.25 -6.57
C ILE A 36 -12.75 -3.20 -7.57
N VAL A 37 -12.93 -4.51 -7.42
CA VAL A 37 -12.36 -5.53 -8.33
C VAL A 37 -13.14 -5.60 -9.63
N ASN A 38 -14.44 -5.40 -9.56
CA ASN A 38 -15.35 -5.53 -10.68
C ASN A 38 -15.68 -4.20 -11.37
N ASN A 39 -14.90 -3.16 -11.13
CA ASN A 39 -15.07 -1.84 -11.73
C ASN A 39 -14.08 -1.67 -12.89
N GLU A 40 -14.61 -1.43 -14.10
CA GLU A 40 -13.80 -1.28 -15.32
C GLU A 40 -12.84 -0.08 -15.29
N ASN A 41 -13.10 0.88 -14.42
CA ASN A 41 -12.28 2.08 -14.28
C ASN A 41 -11.24 1.97 -13.15
N ILE A 42 -11.09 0.78 -12.55
CA ILE A 42 -10.10 0.53 -11.49
C ILE A 42 -9.12 -0.54 -11.95
N VAL A 43 -7.84 -0.24 -11.84
CA VAL A 43 -6.74 -1.22 -12.02
C VAL A 43 -6.13 -1.50 -10.66
N ILE A 44 -6.00 -2.78 -10.31
CA ILE A 44 -5.39 -3.22 -9.06
C ILE A 44 -4.15 -4.06 -9.38
N THR A 45 -3.03 -3.72 -8.77
CA THR A 45 -1.80 -4.50 -8.79
C THR A 45 -1.57 -5.15 -7.43
N PRO A 46 -0.84 -6.29 -7.35
CA PRO A 46 -0.80 -7.10 -6.14
C PRO A 46 0.27 -6.65 -5.13
N HIS A 47 0.26 -5.37 -4.76
CA HIS A 47 1.16 -4.78 -3.77
C HIS A 47 2.64 -4.97 -4.16
N ILE A 48 2.98 -4.55 -5.36
CA ILE A 48 4.31 -4.73 -5.97
C ILE A 48 5.05 -3.41 -6.25
N GLY A 49 4.59 -2.30 -5.68
CA GLY A 49 5.22 -0.99 -5.89
C GLY A 49 6.69 -0.93 -5.48
N SER A 50 7.10 -1.77 -4.53
CA SER A 50 8.50 -1.89 -4.08
C SER A 50 9.29 -3.00 -4.79
N ALA A 51 8.72 -3.68 -5.78
CA ALA A 51 9.32 -4.85 -6.43
C ALA A 51 10.42 -4.47 -7.43
N SER A 52 11.46 -3.81 -6.95
CA SER A 52 12.67 -3.53 -7.70
C SER A 52 13.89 -3.89 -6.86
N LYS A 53 15.00 -4.25 -7.52
CA LYS A 53 16.24 -4.60 -6.82
C LYS A 53 16.72 -3.48 -5.91
N ALA A 54 16.70 -2.25 -6.40
CA ALA A 54 17.11 -1.08 -5.63
C ALA A 54 16.25 -0.87 -4.39
N THR A 55 14.93 -0.97 -4.52
CA THR A 55 14.00 -0.78 -3.42
C THR A 55 14.11 -1.90 -2.38
N PHE A 56 14.17 -3.16 -2.80
CA PHE A 56 14.38 -4.27 -1.87
C PHE A 56 15.69 -4.13 -1.09
N THR A 57 16.77 -3.73 -1.76
CA THR A 57 18.06 -3.48 -1.08
C THR A 57 17.91 -2.36 -0.05
N ALA A 58 17.29 -1.24 -0.42
CA ALA A 58 17.08 -0.11 0.49
C ALA A 58 16.21 -0.50 1.70
N MET A 59 15.14 -1.26 1.50
CA MET A 59 14.28 -1.76 2.57
C MET A 59 15.04 -2.68 3.52
N GLY A 60 15.84 -3.59 2.98
CA GLY A 60 16.66 -4.49 3.78
C GLY A 60 17.69 -3.75 4.64
N ILE A 61 18.37 -2.77 4.06
CA ILE A 61 19.33 -1.92 4.79
C ILE A 61 18.63 -1.12 5.88
N ALA A 62 17.48 -0.52 5.58
CA ALA A 62 16.72 0.25 6.57
C ALA A 62 16.26 -0.63 7.75
N ALA A 63 15.76 -1.82 7.48
CA ALA A 63 15.37 -2.78 8.50
C ALA A 63 16.56 -3.19 9.38
N ALA A 64 17.69 -3.51 8.77
CA ALA A 64 18.93 -3.86 9.47
C ALA A 64 19.43 -2.71 10.36
N ASN A 65 19.40 -1.48 9.87
CA ASN A 65 19.82 -0.30 10.62
C ASN A 65 18.93 -0.05 11.85
N ASN A 66 17.62 -0.28 11.72
CA ASN A 66 16.70 -0.19 12.86
C ASN A 66 17.06 -1.22 13.95
N VAL A 67 17.32 -2.47 13.55
CA VAL A 67 17.70 -3.54 14.49
C VAL A 67 19.03 -3.22 15.18
N VAL A 68 20.03 -2.82 14.42
CA VAL A 68 21.37 -2.48 14.96
C VAL A 68 21.26 -1.31 15.94
N ALA A 69 20.50 -0.27 15.62
CA ALA A 69 20.30 0.86 16.52
C ALA A 69 19.65 0.43 17.84
N ALA A 70 18.60 -0.40 17.76
CA ALA A 70 17.92 -0.93 18.95
C ALA A 70 18.86 -1.76 19.82
N LEU A 71 19.64 -2.65 19.22
CA LEU A 71 20.60 -3.49 19.96
C LEU A 71 21.73 -2.68 20.61
N LYS A 72 22.08 -1.54 20.04
CA LYS A 72 23.09 -0.63 20.59
C LYS A 72 22.53 0.39 21.60
N GLY A 73 21.23 0.35 21.87
CA GLY A 73 20.56 1.32 22.73
C GLY A 73 20.51 2.72 22.17
N LYS A 74 20.61 2.87 20.85
CA LYS A 74 20.50 4.15 20.15
C LYS A 74 19.08 4.40 19.67
N ASP A 75 18.78 5.63 19.30
CA ASP A 75 17.49 5.99 18.73
C ASP A 75 17.27 5.22 17.43
N ILE A 76 16.08 4.60 17.32
CA ILE A 76 15.69 3.83 16.14
C ILE A 76 15.32 4.81 15.02
N PRO A 77 15.92 4.70 13.80
CA PRO A 77 15.65 5.63 12.71
C PRO A 77 14.18 5.69 12.28
N SER A 78 13.48 4.56 12.32
CA SER A 78 12.08 4.46 11.89
C SER A 78 11.24 3.75 12.95
N PRO A 79 10.99 4.37 14.11
CA PRO A 79 10.24 3.72 15.18
C PRO A 79 8.76 3.59 14.82
N VAL A 80 8.13 2.50 15.28
CA VAL A 80 6.69 2.27 15.21
C VAL A 80 6.15 2.19 16.63
N ASN A 81 5.33 3.16 16.99
CA ASN A 81 4.74 3.25 18.32
C ASN A 81 3.25 2.95 18.28
#